data_0404cc62694bad9324986e6bc689b910
#
_entry.id   0404cc62694bad9324986e6bc689b910
#
_cell.length_a   1.000
_cell.length_b   1.000
_cell.length_c   1.000
_cell.angle_alpha   90.00
_cell.angle_beta   90.00
_cell.angle_gamma   90.00
#
_symmetry.space_group_name_H-M   'P 1'
#
loop_
_entity.id
_entity.type
_entity.pdbx_description
1 polymer ?
#
loop_
_entity_poly.entity_id
_entity_poly.type
_entity_poly.pdbx_seq_one_letter_code
_entity_poly.pdbx_strand_id
1 'polypeptide(L)'
;MPDDTIREDHVVTAGGEADMAGYEITEIGALDHWRDHFGGFAAARSRDGRRVVDHELAMQYIGLTANALEPGEEAGYWHTHSEVEELYVFLEGRGQTGLDDDLVDVGPGSVVRVGQGVWRTWRAHPESPGQLRWLCIRAGGGELPHLPNDATRDEETPRPMPWAQG
;
A
#
# COMPACT_ATOMS: atom_id res chain seq x y z
N MET A 1 2.87 6.72 38.95
CA MET A 1 2.03 5.83 38.14
C MET A 1 1.40 6.67 37.07
N PRO A 2 1.87 6.64 35.81
CA PRO A 2 1.14 7.28 34.72
C PRO A 2 0.02 6.37 34.28
N ASP A 3 -1.13 6.98 34.09
CA ASP A 3 -2.41 6.42 33.70
C ASP A 3 -2.34 5.99 32.23
N ASP A 4 -2.46 4.68 32.00
CA ASP A 4 -2.41 4.03 30.70
C ASP A 4 -3.81 4.08 30.10
N THR A 5 -4.20 5.26 29.62
CA THR A 5 -5.48 5.42 28.92
C THR A 5 -5.30 5.01 27.46
N ILE A 6 -5.64 3.74 27.19
CA ILE A 6 -5.84 3.24 25.83
C ILE A 6 -6.83 4.20 25.14
N ARG A 7 -6.34 4.93 24.14
CA ARG A 7 -7.22 5.69 23.26
C ARG A 7 -7.96 4.71 22.37
N GLU A 8 -9.24 4.56 22.64
CA GLU A 8 -10.16 3.90 21.73
C GLU A 8 -10.15 4.65 20.40
N ASP A 9 -10.06 3.89 19.29
CA ASP A 9 -10.13 4.38 17.93
C ASP A 9 -11.43 5.15 17.73
N HIS A 10 -11.37 6.47 17.80
CA HIS A 10 -12.52 7.31 17.54
C HIS A 10 -12.71 7.48 16.04
N VAL A 11 -13.53 6.61 15.45
CA VAL A 11 -14.26 6.98 14.24
C VAL A 11 -15.28 8.03 14.67
N VAL A 12 -15.02 9.30 14.41
CA VAL A 12 -15.99 10.36 14.63
C VAL A 12 -17.01 10.30 13.50
N THR A 13 -18.04 9.50 13.68
CA THR A 13 -19.25 9.61 12.88
C THR A 13 -20.14 10.65 13.52
N ALA A 14 -20.36 11.77 12.87
CA ALA A 14 -21.42 12.69 13.22
C ALA A 14 -22.76 12.00 12.89
N GLY A 15 -23.34 11.33 13.88
CA GLY A 15 -24.57 10.57 13.73
C GLY A 15 -25.82 11.45 13.81
N GLY A 16 -26.68 11.28 12.85
CA GLY A 16 -28.06 11.77 12.80
C GLY A 16 -28.55 11.62 11.36
N GLU A 17 -29.70 10.99 11.17
CA GLU A 17 -30.30 10.62 9.89
C GLU A 17 -29.90 11.51 8.69
N ALA A 18 -29.26 10.88 7.69
CA ALA A 18 -29.23 11.25 6.28
C ALA A 18 -28.49 12.53 5.85
N ASP A 19 -27.56 13.06 6.62
CA ASP A 19 -26.59 14.01 6.10
C ASP A 19 -25.19 13.38 6.30
N MET A 20 -24.70 12.65 5.28
CA MET A 20 -23.33 12.16 5.27
C MET A 20 -22.44 13.39 5.33
N ALA A 21 -21.68 13.53 6.41
CA ALA A 21 -20.63 14.54 6.47
C ALA A 21 -19.79 14.42 5.21
N GLY A 22 -19.50 15.53 4.53
CA GLY A 22 -18.71 15.53 3.30
C GLY A 22 -17.24 15.18 3.54
N TYR A 23 -16.90 14.66 4.73
CA TYR A 23 -15.56 14.18 5.08
C TYR A 23 -15.61 13.06 6.14
N GLU A 24 -14.58 12.25 6.13
CA GLU A 24 -14.31 11.20 7.12
C GLU A 24 -12.83 11.26 7.52
N ILE A 25 -12.50 10.78 8.71
CA ILE A 25 -11.14 10.79 9.24
C ILE A 25 -10.83 9.40 9.79
N THR A 26 -9.66 8.88 9.45
CA THR A 26 -9.04 7.73 10.11
C THR A 26 -7.58 8.02 10.41
N GLU A 27 -7.05 7.38 11.45
CA GLU A 27 -5.65 7.50 11.85
C GLU A 27 -4.89 6.22 11.46
N ILE A 28 -3.89 6.35 10.59
CA ILE A 28 -3.03 5.20 10.23
C ILE A 28 -1.92 4.96 11.28
N GLY A 29 -1.81 5.83 12.27
CA GLY A 29 -0.78 5.75 13.29
C GLY A 29 0.58 6.32 12.85
N ALA A 30 1.50 6.39 13.80
CA ALA A 30 2.87 6.84 13.54
C ALA A 30 3.62 5.83 12.66
N LEU A 31 4.56 6.32 11.85
CA LEU A 31 5.29 5.52 10.85
C LEU A 31 5.98 4.30 11.46
N ASP A 32 6.53 4.41 12.65
CA ASP A 32 7.23 3.33 13.36
C ASP A 32 6.31 2.17 13.78
N HIS A 33 5.00 2.37 13.80
CA HIS A 33 3.98 1.37 14.08
C HIS A 33 3.36 0.72 12.82
N TRP A 34 3.71 1.16 11.61
CA TRP A 34 3.08 0.63 10.40
C TRP A 34 3.33 -0.86 10.16
N ARG A 35 4.42 -1.40 10.69
CA ARG A 35 4.70 -2.83 10.60
C ARG A 35 3.71 -3.69 11.39
N ASP A 36 3.10 -3.14 12.42
CA ASP A 36 2.12 -3.84 13.28
C ASP A 36 0.77 -4.03 12.59
N HIS A 37 0.51 -3.34 11.50
CA HIS A 37 -0.70 -3.57 10.70
C HIS A 37 -0.67 -4.94 10.04
N PHE A 38 -1.84 -5.57 9.95
CA PHE A 38 -2.05 -6.78 9.17
C PHE A 38 -3.26 -6.60 8.29
N GLY A 39 -3.11 -6.64 6.98
CA GLY A 39 -4.22 -6.42 6.07
C GLY A 39 -3.93 -6.71 4.60
N GLY A 40 -5.00 -6.71 3.83
CA GLY A 40 -5.03 -6.91 2.40
C GLY A 40 -6.45 -6.76 1.87
N PHE A 41 -6.63 -6.78 0.56
CA PHE A 41 -7.96 -6.70 -0.07
C PHE A 41 -8.77 -7.99 0.09
N ALA A 42 -8.10 -9.11 0.30
CA ALA A 42 -8.71 -10.40 0.59
C ALA A 42 -7.90 -11.08 1.70
N ALA A 43 -8.56 -11.90 2.52
CA ALA A 43 -7.93 -12.59 3.64
C ALA A 43 -6.70 -13.41 3.21
N ALA A 44 -6.78 -14.15 2.10
CA ALA A 44 -5.69 -14.95 1.55
C ALA A 44 -4.49 -14.13 1.03
N ARG A 45 -4.64 -12.82 0.93
CA ARG A 45 -3.63 -11.88 0.42
C ARG A 45 -3.25 -10.82 1.45
N SER A 46 -3.69 -11.00 2.70
CA SER A 46 -3.30 -10.15 3.81
C SER A 46 -1.86 -10.45 4.23
N ARG A 47 -1.14 -9.41 4.66
CA ARG A 47 0.23 -9.52 5.13
C ARG A 47 0.51 -8.51 6.23
N ASP A 48 1.56 -8.78 6.98
CA ASP A 48 2.12 -7.81 7.94
C ASP A 48 2.57 -6.53 7.23
N GLY A 49 2.48 -5.43 7.93
CA GLY A 49 2.90 -4.13 7.45
C GLY A 49 2.02 -3.57 6.34
N ARG A 50 0.77 -4.01 6.21
CA ARG A 50 -0.19 -3.43 5.27
C ARG A 50 -1.49 -3.04 5.96
N ARG A 51 -1.96 -1.82 5.68
CA ARG A 51 -3.30 -1.35 6.03
C ARG A 51 -4.02 -0.85 4.78
N VAL A 52 -5.22 -1.36 4.54
CA VAL A 52 -6.09 -0.96 3.42
C VAL A 52 -7.06 0.09 3.94
N VAL A 53 -6.81 1.35 3.64
CA VAL A 53 -7.58 2.49 4.15
C VAL A 53 -8.92 2.64 3.40
N ASP A 54 -9.00 2.19 2.16
CA ASP A 54 -10.25 2.22 1.38
C ASP A 54 -11.42 1.48 2.05
N HIS A 55 -11.15 0.53 2.95
CA HIS A 55 -12.20 -0.19 3.69
C HIS A 55 -12.65 0.53 4.97
N GLU A 56 -11.98 1.61 5.33
CA GLU A 56 -12.21 2.37 6.54
C GLU A 56 -12.92 3.70 6.27
N LEU A 57 -12.74 4.23 5.08
CA LEU A 57 -13.32 5.47 4.60
C LEU A 57 -14.22 5.18 3.40
N ALA A 58 -15.27 5.97 3.18
CA ALA A 58 -16.17 5.84 2.04
C ALA A 58 -15.53 6.38 0.73
N MET A 59 -14.33 5.89 0.41
CA MET A 59 -13.63 6.27 -0.82
C MET A 59 -14.35 5.73 -2.04
N GLN A 60 -14.56 6.57 -3.05
CA GLN A 60 -15.25 6.19 -4.28
C GLN A 60 -14.30 6.11 -5.48
N TYR A 61 -13.39 7.07 -5.63
CA TYR A 61 -12.58 7.27 -6.84
C TYR A 61 -11.09 7.06 -6.62
N ILE A 62 -10.67 7.01 -5.36
CA ILE A 62 -9.28 6.80 -4.95
C ILE A 62 -9.21 5.69 -3.91
N GLY A 63 -8.10 4.96 -3.90
CA GLY A 63 -7.78 3.97 -2.88
C GLY A 63 -6.42 4.27 -2.27
N LEU A 64 -6.23 3.90 -1.02
CA LEU A 64 -5.00 4.11 -0.27
C LEU A 64 -4.62 2.87 0.52
N THR A 65 -3.37 2.45 0.39
CA THR A 65 -2.75 1.50 1.33
C THR A 65 -1.50 2.10 1.95
N ALA A 66 -1.33 1.91 3.26
CA ALA A 66 -0.09 2.13 3.97
C ALA A 66 0.70 0.81 4.03
N ASN A 67 2.00 0.88 3.81
CA ASN A 67 2.84 -0.30 3.66
C ASN A 67 4.16 -0.16 4.40
N ALA A 68 4.62 -1.26 5.00
CA ALA A 68 5.93 -1.40 5.63
C ALA A 68 6.53 -2.78 5.36
N LEU A 69 7.80 -2.82 4.97
CA LEU A 69 8.59 -4.05 4.80
C LEU A 69 9.85 -3.97 5.64
N GLU A 70 10.22 -5.10 6.26
CA GLU A 70 11.53 -5.24 6.88
C GLU A 70 12.65 -5.27 5.84
N PRO A 71 13.89 -4.87 6.17
CA PRO A 71 15.01 -5.01 5.26
C PRO A 71 15.13 -6.43 4.70
N GLY A 72 15.19 -6.56 3.38
CA GLY A 72 15.24 -7.85 2.66
C GLY A 72 13.89 -8.48 2.35
N GLU A 73 12.78 -7.99 2.91
CA GLU A 73 11.45 -8.45 2.51
C GLU A 73 11.06 -7.94 1.12
N GLU A 74 10.32 -8.76 0.40
CA GLU A 74 9.86 -8.47 -0.95
C GLU A 74 8.37 -8.80 -1.15
N ALA A 75 7.77 -8.29 -2.21
CA ALA A 75 6.39 -8.59 -2.60
C ALA A 75 6.20 -10.09 -2.89
N GLY A 76 7.18 -10.73 -3.53
CA GLY A 76 7.14 -12.13 -3.92
C GLY A 76 6.28 -12.42 -5.16
N TYR A 77 5.79 -11.41 -5.85
CA TYR A 77 5.02 -11.52 -7.08
C TYR A 77 5.13 -10.25 -7.91
N TRP A 78 4.90 -10.38 -9.21
CA TRP A 78 4.63 -9.28 -10.11
C TRP A 78 3.13 -9.13 -10.33
N HIS A 79 2.67 -7.91 -10.54
CA HIS A 79 1.30 -7.65 -10.96
C HIS A 79 1.22 -6.45 -11.89
N THR A 80 0.09 -6.35 -12.57
CA THR A 80 -0.28 -5.21 -13.42
C THR A 80 -1.75 -4.88 -13.20
N HIS A 81 -2.12 -3.65 -13.52
CA HIS A 81 -3.51 -3.18 -13.54
C HIS A 81 -3.91 -2.78 -14.95
N SER A 82 -5.13 -3.09 -15.35
CA SER A 82 -5.66 -2.71 -16.68
C SER A 82 -6.39 -1.35 -16.65
N GLU A 83 -6.92 -0.93 -15.52
CA GLU A 83 -7.77 0.25 -15.41
C GLU A 83 -7.19 1.34 -14.51
N VAL A 84 -6.67 0.97 -13.35
CA VAL A 84 -6.11 1.94 -12.40
C VAL A 84 -4.63 2.21 -12.66
N GLU A 85 -4.21 3.43 -12.38
CA GLU A 85 -2.81 3.77 -12.13
C GLU A 85 -2.53 3.79 -10.64
N GLU A 86 -1.27 3.61 -10.27
CA GLU A 86 -0.80 3.67 -8.89
C GLU A 86 0.25 4.75 -8.72
N LEU A 87 0.20 5.42 -7.58
CA LEU A 87 1.20 6.38 -7.16
C LEU A 87 1.82 5.87 -5.86
N TYR A 88 3.11 5.54 -5.88
CA TYR A 88 3.89 5.18 -4.71
C TYR A 88 4.61 6.42 -4.17
N VAL A 89 4.41 6.70 -2.88
CA VAL A 89 5.10 7.78 -2.18
C VAL A 89 5.93 7.16 -1.06
N PHE A 90 7.25 7.11 -1.25
CA PHE A 90 8.16 6.51 -0.28
C PHE A 90 8.52 7.52 0.81
N LEU A 91 8.39 7.11 2.05
CA LEU A 91 8.51 7.98 3.22
C LEU A 91 9.78 7.69 4.03
N GLU A 92 10.14 6.42 4.19
CA GLU A 92 11.31 5.98 4.95
C GLU A 92 11.92 4.71 4.38
N GLY A 93 13.19 4.47 4.75
CA GLY A 93 13.94 3.30 4.33
C GLY A 93 14.48 3.38 2.92
N ARG A 94 15.13 2.30 2.48
CA ARG A 94 15.63 2.12 1.10
C ARG A 94 14.97 0.90 0.50
N GLY A 95 14.57 1.00 -0.75
CA GLY A 95 13.96 -0.10 -1.47
C GLY A 95 14.31 -0.10 -2.95
N GLN A 96 13.77 -1.07 -3.63
CA GLN A 96 13.81 -1.19 -5.08
C GLN A 96 12.43 -1.56 -5.60
N THR A 97 12.07 -0.99 -6.74
CA THR A 97 10.88 -1.40 -7.49
C THR A 97 11.29 -1.87 -8.89
N GLY A 98 10.81 -3.05 -9.27
CA GLY A 98 10.85 -3.52 -10.64
C GLY A 98 9.67 -2.96 -11.41
N LEU A 99 9.91 -2.38 -12.58
CA LEU A 99 8.92 -1.76 -13.46
C LEU A 99 9.19 -2.27 -14.88
N ASP A 100 8.39 -3.23 -15.36
CA ASP A 100 8.68 -4.01 -16.56
C ASP A 100 10.11 -4.59 -16.54
N ASP A 101 11.02 -4.10 -17.36
CA ASP A 101 12.41 -4.56 -17.43
C ASP A 101 13.37 -3.68 -16.59
N ASP A 102 12.88 -2.60 -16.00
CA ASP A 102 13.68 -1.66 -15.23
C ASP A 102 13.72 -2.03 -13.74
N LEU A 103 14.87 -1.83 -13.11
CA LEU A 103 15.06 -1.88 -11.67
C LEU A 103 15.42 -0.49 -11.16
N VAL A 104 14.57 0.07 -10.30
CA VAL A 104 14.66 1.44 -9.81
C VAL A 104 14.88 1.46 -8.31
N ASP A 105 15.92 2.14 -7.85
CA ASP A 105 16.15 2.41 -6.43
C ASP A 105 15.19 3.50 -5.94
N VAL A 106 14.61 3.29 -4.76
CA VAL A 106 13.68 4.21 -4.13
C VAL A 106 14.04 4.45 -2.67
N GLY A 107 13.68 5.62 -2.18
CA GLY A 107 13.92 6.02 -0.80
C GLY A 107 13.05 7.22 -0.41
N PRO A 108 13.29 7.83 0.76
CA PRO A 108 12.48 8.95 1.25
C PRO A 108 12.39 10.08 0.23
N GLY A 109 11.15 10.46 -0.11
CA GLY A 109 10.87 11.49 -1.12
C GLY A 109 10.76 10.97 -2.55
N SER A 110 11.06 9.69 -2.82
CA SER A 110 10.76 9.09 -4.14
C SER A 110 9.27 9.02 -4.36
N VAL A 111 8.83 9.45 -5.54
CA VAL A 111 7.44 9.35 -6.00
C VAL A 111 7.44 8.62 -7.34
N VAL A 112 6.74 7.50 -7.41
CA VAL A 112 6.70 6.64 -8.60
C VAL A 112 5.25 6.48 -9.07
N ARG A 113 4.95 6.99 -10.26
CA ARG A 113 3.68 6.72 -10.93
C ARG A 113 3.83 5.47 -11.78
N VAL A 114 2.93 4.52 -11.60
CA VAL A 114 2.85 3.29 -12.39
C VAL A 114 1.55 3.30 -13.18
N GLY A 115 1.66 3.39 -14.50
CA GLY A 115 0.51 3.40 -15.41
C GLY A 115 -0.10 2.03 -15.61
N GLN A 116 -1.22 2.02 -16.32
CA GLN A 116 -1.90 0.79 -16.73
C GLN A 116 -0.98 -0.07 -17.62
N GLY A 117 -1.06 -1.38 -17.44
CA GLY A 117 -0.30 -2.35 -18.22
C GLY A 117 1.16 -2.55 -17.78
N VAL A 118 1.73 -1.63 -16.99
CA VAL A 118 3.09 -1.78 -16.47
C VAL A 118 3.11 -2.86 -15.39
N TRP A 119 3.98 -3.84 -15.53
CA TRP A 119 4.25 -4.85 -14.51
C TRP A 119 5.13 -4.27 -13.42
N ARG A 120 4.77 -4.51 -12.14
CA ARG A 120 5.52 -4.02 -11.00
C ARG A 120 5.68 -5.05 -9.91
N THR A 121 6.80 -4.92 -9.21
CA THR A 121 7.13 -5.60 -7.95
C THR A 121 8.02 -4.70 -7.11
N TRP A 122 8.19 -5.00 -5.82
CA TRP A 122 9.00 -4.18 -4.90
C TRP A 122 9.64 -5.01 -3.81
N ARG A 123 10.73 -4.48 -3.25
CA ARG A 123 11.35 -4.98 -2.03
C ARG A 123 11.91 -3.86 -1.16
N ALA A 124 12.05 -4.11 0.13
CA ALA A 124 12.98 -3.36 0.95
C ALA A 124 14.40 -3.84 0.66
N HIS A 125 15.34 -2.91 0.43
CA HIS A 125 16.73 -3.27 0.19
C HIS A 125 17.31 -4.00 1.41
N PRO A 126 18.06 -5.10 1.27
CA PRO A 126 18.63 -5.83 2.42
C PRO A 126 19.50 -4.96 3.33
N GLU A 127 20.16 -3.94 2.77
CA GLU A 127 20.98 -2.98 3.49
C GLU A 127 20.21 -1.69 3.85
N SER A 128 18.87 -1.71 3.85
CA SER A 128 18.10 -0.56 4.31
C SER A 128 18.38 -0.31 5.79
N PRO A 129 18.57 0.95 6.22
CA PRO A 129 18.84 1.25 7.63
C PRO A 129 17.63 0.99 8.55
N GLY A 130 16.47 0.77 7.98
CA GLY A 130 15.22 0.48 8.67
C GLY A 130 14.16 0.00 7.69
N GLN A 131 12.93 -0.10 8.15
CA GLN A 131 11.80 -0.53 7.34
C GLN A 131 11.59 0.41 6.14
N LEU A 132 11.28 -0.16 4.98
CA LEU A 132 10.77 0.59 3.84
C LEU A 132 9.29 0.89 4.09
N ARG A 133 8.92 2.17 4.11
CA ARG A 133 7.54 2.63 4.34
C ARG A 133 7.07 3.51 3.21
N TRP A 134 5.89 3.20 2.68
CA TRP A 134 5.31 3.96 1.57
C TRP A 134 3.80 3.92 1.57
N LEU A 135 3.22 4.93 0.93
CA LEU A 135 1.82 4.95 0.55
C LEU A 135 1.68 4.47 -0.89
N CYS A 136 0.65 3.68 -1.15
CA CYS A 136 0.19 3.38 -2.50
C CYS A 136 -1.21 3.96 -2.68
N ILE A 137 -1.33 4.90 -3.62
CA ILE A 137 -2.58 5.56 -3.98
C ILE A 137 -3.00 5.00 -5.34
N ARG A 138 -4.27 4.64 -5.49
CA ARG A 138 -4.83 4.09 -6.74
C ARG A 138 -5.97 4.96 -7.23
N ALA A 139 -6.05 5.16 -8.53
CA ALA A 139 -7.17 5.85 -9.18
C ALA A 139 -7.31 5.38 -10.62
N GLY A 140 -8.54 5.24 -11.11
CA GLY A 140 -8.82 4.76 -12.47
C GLY A 140 -9.73 5.68 -13.29
N GLY A 141 -10.00 6.90 -12.80
CA GLY A 141 -10.90 7.85 -13.50
C GLY A 141 -12.40 7.54 -13.36
N GLY A 142 -12.76 6.50 -12.63
CA GLY A 142 -14.13 6.11 -12.27
C GLY A 142 -14.20 5.60 -10.85
N GLU A 143 -15.36 5.13 -10.42
CA GLU A 143 -15.53 4.51 -9.12
C GLU A 143 -14.68 3.24 -9.00
N LEU A 144 -13.95 3.12 -7.89
CA LEU A 144 -13.19 1.91 -7.59
C LEU A 144 -14.13 0.85 -7.01
N PRO A 145 -14.02 -0.42 -7.45
CA PRO A 145 -14.75 -1.51 -6.81
C PRO A 145 -14.21 -1.75 -5.40
N HIS A 146 -15.07 -2.25 -4.50
CA HIS A 146 -14.69 -2.60 -3.13
C HIS A 146 -13.48 -3.56 -3.07
N LEU A 147 -13.41 -4.49 -4.00
CA LEU A 147 -12.22 -5.33 -4.22
C LEU A 147 -11.64 -5.02 -5.60
N PRO A 148 -10.32 -4.83 -5.72
CA PRO A 148 -9.67 -4.67 -7.02
C PRO A 148 -9.97 -5.86 -7.93
N ASN A 149 -10.48 -5.59 -9.12
CA ASN A 149 -10.85 -6.61 -10.11
C ASN A 149 -10.10 -6.45 -11.45
N ASP A 150 -9.25 -5.46 -11.56
CA ASP A 150 -8.45 -5.14 -12.76
C ASP A 150 -6.97 -5.59 -12.64
N ALA A 151 -6.59 -6.18 -11.49
CA ALA A 151 -5.23 -6.63 -11.24
C ALA A 151 -5.01 -8.05 -11.79
N THR A 152 -3.91 -8.23 -12.51
CA THR A 152 -3.39 -9.53 -12.92
C THR A 152 -2.06 -9.79 -12.25
N ARG A 153 -1.88 -10.99 -11.68
CA ARG A 153 -0.62 -11.48 -11.12
C ARG A 153 0.01 -12.51 -12.02
N ASP A 154 1.33 -12.65 -11.95
CA ASP A 154 2.12 -13.63 -12.69
C ASP A 154 2.10 -15.05 -12.05
N GLU A 155 0.96 -15.48 -11.51
CA GLU A 155 0.81 -16.74 -10.77
C GLU A 155 1.00 -17.97 -11.64
N GLU A 156 0.57 -17.95 -12.90
CA GLU A 156 0.70 -19.08 -13.83
C GLU A 156 2.10 -19.22 -14.43
N THR A 157 2.79 -18.11 -14.63
CA THR A 157 4.16 -18.08 -15.16
C THR A 157 4.95 -17.03 -14.37
N PRO A 158 5.45 -17.39 -13.17
CA PRO A 158 6.15 -16.45 -12.32
C PRO A 158 7.37 -15.85 -13.01
N ARG A 159 7.49 -14.54 -13.02
CA ARG A 159 8.67 -13.83 -13.49
C ARG A 159 9.75 -13.88 -12.40
N PRO A 160 11.03 -14.06 -12.76
CA PRO A 160 12.09 -13.92 -11.79
C PRO A 160 12.11 -12.50 -11.21
N MET A 161 12.41 -12.40 -9.92
CA MET A 161 12.57 -11.09 -9.28
C MET A 161 13.80 -10.39 -9.88
N PRO A 162 13.72 -9.09 -10.18
CA PRO A 162 14.77 -8.38 -10.92
C PRO A 162 16.08 -8.30 -10.13
N TRP A 163 16.02 -8.37 -8.81
CA TRP A 163 17.18 -8.41 -7.91
C TRP A 163 17.79 -9.79 -7.71
N ALA A 164 17.18 -10.85 -8.24
CA ALA A 164 17.73 -12.21 -8.17
C ALA A 164 18.77 -12.49 -9.27
N GLN A 165 18.94 -11.57 -10.22
CA GLN A 165 19.83 -11.73 -11.38
C GLN A 165 21.18 -11.04 -11.20
N GLY A 166 21.50 -10.58 -9.98
CA GLY A 166 22.76 -9.89 -9.64
C GLY A 166 23.77 -10.79 -8.96
#